data_bd2d0b84d4031874008e9c79bbeba6b9
#
_entry.id   bd2d0b84d4031874008e9c79bbeba6b9
#
_cell.length_a   1.000
_cell.length_b   1.000
_cell.length_c   1.000
_cell.angle_alpha   90.00
_cell.angle_beta   90.00
_cell.angle_gamma   90.00
#
_symmetry.space_group_name_H-M   'P 1'
#
loop_
_entity.id
_entity.type
_entity.pdbx_description
1 polymer ?
#
loop_
_entity_poly.entity_id
_entity_poly.type
_entity_poly.pdbx_seq_one_letter_code
_entity_poly.pdbx_strand_id
1 'polypeptide(L)'
;MSLSFSENTLISTSQPMSQPTIPPSMTSSLPIIISFDGNIGSGKSTKVKDIEKYYQEQGRTDILFIQEPVDEWNSIVDEKGVTILSNYYKDQKRFAFRLQMLAYISRLALLRRASKMGYKYIITERCVGTDRNVFSKMLYDKGDIEHDEYTIYKKWYDEFIIDVPIGAIVYIKASPEVCLERVNIRAREGENIPLEYLKECDKYHDEWIDGETIPKLIINADIDLNKNPEEKLEILKQFDTFI
;
A
#
# COMPACT_ATOMS: atom_id res chain seq x y z
N MET A 1 -15.17 72.53 7.12
CA MET A 1 -16.21 71.56 6.89
C MET A 1 -15.77 70.26 7.54
N SER A 2 -16.28 69.96 8.73
CA SER A 2 -16.01 68.77 9.51
C SER A 2 -17.13 67.77 9.28
N LEU A 3 -16.79 66.57 8.83
CA LEU A 3 -17.73 65.47 8.74
C LEU A 3 -17.50 64.56 9.93
N SER A 4 -18.53 64.47 10.78
CA SER A 4 -18.64 63.56 11.91
C SER A 4 -19.03 62.19 11.43
N PHE A 5 -18.26 61.15 11.78
CA PHE A 5 -18.68 59.75 11.66
C PHE A 5 -19.34 59.30 12.97
N SER A 6 -20.59 58.88 12.89
CA SER A 6 -21.33 58.25 13.98
C SER A 6 -20.98 56.75 14.06
N GLU A 7 -20.56 56.30 15.23
CA GLU A 7 -20.37 54.89 15.57
C GLU A 7 -21.73 54.19 15.70
N ASN A 8 -21.94 53.19 14.86
CA ASN A 8 -23.04 52.23 15.07
C ASN A 8 -22.46 50.94 15.64
N THR A 9 -22.71 50.77 16.94
CA THR A 9 -22.42 49.55 17.69
C THR A 9 -23.39 48.44 17.27
N LEU A 10 -22.97 47.46 16.50
CA LEU A 10 -23.70 46.23 16.27
C LEU A 10 -23.22 45.18 17.27
N ILE A 11 -24.02 44.95 18.31
CA ILE A 11 -23.86 43.81 19.23
C ILE A 11 -24.38 42.58 18.50
N SER A 12 -23.48 41.75 17.99
CA SER A 12 -23.79 40.43 17.49
C SER A 12 -23.71 39.43 18.64
N THR A 13 -24.84 38.97 19.12
CA THR A 13 -24.98 37.84 20.04
C THR A 13 -24.79 36.54 19.24
N SER A 14 -23.57 36.04 19.21
CA SER A 14 -23.30 34.68 18.71
C SER A 14 -23.76 33.68 19.78
N GLN A 15 -24.82 32.95 19.48
CA GLN A 15 -25.16 31.73 20.22
C GLN A 15 -24.04 30.70 20.04
N PRO A 16 -23.66 29.95 21.09
CA PRO A 16 -22.68 28.89 20.95
C PRO A 16 -23.30 27.77 20.09
N MET A 17 -22.66 27.45 18.98
CA MET A 17 -22.98 26.27 18.18
C MET A 17 -22.82 25.05 19.08
N SER A 18 -23.89 24.29 19.26
CA SER A 18 -23.88 23.00 19.92
C SER A 18 -22.94 22.06 19.13
N GLN A 19 -21.90 21.57 19.78
CA GLN A 19 -21.06 20.53 19.24
C GLN A 19 -21.92 19.30 18.89
N PRO A 20 -21.72 18.65 17.75
CA PRO A 20 -22.44 17.43 17.47
C PRO A 20 -22.05 16.38 18.52
N THR A 21 -23.03 15.94 19.29
CA THR A 21 -22.89 14.82 20.22
C THR A 21 -22.62 13.55 19.41
N ILE A 22 -21.40 13.03 19.51
CA ILE A 22 -21.04 11.71 18.99
C ILE A 22 -21.83 10.68 19.81
N PRO A 23 -22.64 9.82 19.19
CA PRO A 23 -23.38 8.80 19.96
C PRO A 23 -22.39 7.85 20.65
N PRO A 24 -22.57 7.49 21.92
CA PRO A 24 -21.74 6.53 22.62
C PRO A 24 -22.14 5.15 22.15
N SER A 25 -21.32 4.53 21.33
CA SER A 25 -21.04 3.09 21.17
C SER A 25 -20.56 2.77 19.76
N MET A 26 -19.27 2.92 19.53
CA MET A 26 -18.49 2.08 18.61
C MET A 26 -17.07 1.99 19.19
N THR A 27 -16.90 1.19 20.24
CA THR A 27 -15.62 0.59 20.56
C THR A 27 -15.38 -0.56 19.58
N SER A 28 -15.38 -0.28 18.28
CA SER A 28 -14.81 -1.20 17.33
C SER A 28 -13.30 -1.04 17.46
N SER A 29 -12.63 -2.06 18.01
CA SER A 29 -11.19 -2.17 17.87
C SER A 29 -10.83 -1.94 16.41
N LEU A 30 -9.74 -1.19 16.15
CA LEU A 30 -9.23 -1.03 14.79
C LEU A 30 -9.03 -2.41 14.16
N PRO A 31 -9.30 -2.57 12.86
CA PRO A 31 -9.07 -3.83 12.18
C PRO A 31 -7.59 -4.20 12.22
N ILE A 32 -7.30 -5.49 12.24
CA ILE A 32 -5.95 -5.99 12.05
C ILE A 32 -5.63 -5.94 10.56
N ILE A 33 -4.66 -5.09 10.18
CA ILE A 33 -4.22 -4.96 8.80
C ILE A 33 -3.07 -5.94 8.56
N ILE A 34 -3.24 -6.83 7.58
CA ILE A 34 -2.26 -7.86 7.18
C ILE A 34 -1.79 -7.51 5.79
N SER A 35 -0.50 -7.21 5.65
CA SER A 35 0.11 -6.85 4.38
C SER A 35 0.72 -8.07 3.67
N PHE A 36 0.38 -8.27 2.40
CA PHE A 36 1.02 -9.24 1.53
C PHE A 36 2.12 -8.56 0.74
N ASP A 37 3.35 -8.78 1.14
CA ASP A 37 4.53 -8.14 0.59
C ASP A 37 5.41 -9.11 -0.20
N GLY A 38 6.33 -8.57 -0.98
CA GLY A 38 7.25 -9.31 -1.82
C GLY A 38 7.55 -8.61 -3.13
N ASN A 39 8.50 -9.13 -3.88
CA ASN A 39 9.01 -8.54 -5.10
C ASN A 39 7.92 -8.37 -6.20
N ILE A 40 8.19 -7.54 -7.20
CA ILE A 40 7.34 -7.46 -8.40
C ILE A 40 7.42 -8.80 -9.12
N GLY A 41 6.25 -9.39 -9.45
CA GLY A 41 6.20 -10.74 -10.03
C GLY A 41 6.27 -11.90 -9.04
N SER A 42 6.41 -11.68 -7.72
CA SER A 42 6.46 -12.77 -6.73
C SER A 42 5.17 -13.60 -6.59
N GLY A 43 4.04 -13.11 -7.13
CA GLY A 43 2.74 -13.80 -7.10
C GLY A 43 1.81 -13.38 -5.98
N LYS A 44 2.03 -12.23 -5.33
CA LYS A 44 1.17 -11.67 -4.28
C LYS A 44 -0.31 -11.63 -4.66
N SER A 45 -0.64 -10.98 -5.77
CA SER A 45 -2.03 -10.82 -6.24
C SER A 45 -2.75 -12.16 -6.41
N THR A 46 -2.03 -13.18 -6.87
CA THR A 46 -2.56 -14.55 -6.98
C THR A 46 -2.83 -15.15 -5.62
N LYS A 47 -1.90 -14.99 -4.66
CA LYS A 47 -2.08 -15.51 -3.30
C LYS A 47 -3.23 -14.82 -2.57
N VAL A 48 -3.33 -13.49 -2.67
CA VAL A 48 -4.45 -12.74 -2.08
C VAL A 48 -5.79 -13.23 -2.64
N LYS A 49 -5.90 -13.44 -3.96
CA LYS A 49 -7.12 -13.99 -4.59
C LYS A 49 -7.42 -15.43 -4.17
N ASP A 50 -6.40 -16.27 -4.03
CA ASP A 50 -6.57 -17.65 -3.58
C ASP A 50 -7.12 -17.70 -2.15
N ILE A 51 -6.59 -16.85 -1.25
CA ILE A 51 -7.03 -16.73 0.14
C ILE A 51 -8.43 -16.12 0.21
N GLU A 52 -8.71 -15.10 -0.59
CA GLU A 52 -10.04 -14.50 -0.68
C GLU A 52 -11.09 -15.56 -1.05
N LYS A 53 -10.83 -16.34 -2.11
CA LYS A 53 -11.70 -17.42 -2.54
C LYS A 53 -11.89 -18.48 -1.44
N TYR A 54 -10.81 -18.89 -0.79
CA TYR A 54 -10.83 -19.84 0.31
C TYR A 54 -11.76 -19.41 1.45
N TYR A 55 -11.66 -18.14 1.88
CA TYR A 55 -12.53 -17.64 2.95
C TYR A 55 -13.97 -17.37 2.51
N GLN A 56 -14.20 -17.00 1.26
CA GLN A 56 -15.55 -16.89 0.69
C GLN A 56 -16.25 -18.25 0.69
N GLU A 57 -15.55 -19.33 0.32
CA GLU A 57 -16.08 -20.70 0.36
C GLU A 57 -16.40 -21.17 1.79
N GLN A 58 -15.73 -20.62 2.80
CA GLN A 58 -16.02 -20.87 4.22
C GLN A 58 -17.09 -19.92 4.82
N GLY A 59 -17.64 -19.01 4.04
CA GLY A 59 -18.64 -18.05 4.49
C GLY A 59 -18.11 -16.96 5.43
N ARG A 60 -16.78 -16.68 5.44
CA ARG A 60 -16.19 -15.58 6.22
C ARG A 60 -16.58 -14.23 5.61
N THR A 61 -17.15 -13.36 6.41
CA THR A 61 -17.61 -12.02 6.01
C THR A 61 -16.92 -10.89 6.78
N ASP A 62 -16.04 -11.24 7.69
CA ASP A 62 -15.33 -10.31 8.59
C ASP A 62 -13.96 -9.87 8.05
N ILE A 63 -13.61 -10.27 6.82
CA ILE A 63 -12.34 -9.98 6.16
C ILE A 63 -12.58 -9.13 4.92
N LEU A 64 -11.87 -8.02 4.79
CA LEU A 64 -11.83 -7.20 3.58
C LEU A 64 -10.52 -7.45 2.83
N PHE A 65 -10.60 -7.68 1.53
CA PHE A 65 -9.46 -7.84 0.64
C PHE A 65 -9.25 -6.59 -0.21
N ILE A 66 -8.04 -6.06 -0.23
CA ILE A 66 -7.65 -4.85 -0.96
C ILE A 66 -6.48 -5.17 -1.88
N GLN A 67 -6.69 -4.99 -3.17
CA GLN A 67 -5.62 -5.10 -4.17
C GLN A 67 -4.90 -3.76 -4.34
N GLU A 68 -3.72 -3.81 -4.92
CA GLU A 68 -2.94 -2.63 -5.26
C GLU A 68 -3.72 -1.75 -6.26
N PRO A 69 -3.82 -0.42 -6.05
CA PRO A 69 -4.67 0.47 -6.86
C PRO A 69 -4.03 0.86 -8.20
N VAL A 70 -3.56 -0.12 -8.96
CA VAL A 70 -2.85 0.09 -10.24
C VAL A 70 -3.72 0.79 -11.28
N ASP A 71 -5.02 0.52 -11.28
CA ASP A 71 -5.96 1.18 -12.21
C ASP A 71 -6.08 2.67 -11.91
N GLU A 72 -6.06 3.07 -10.62
CA GLU A 72 -6.00 4.48 -10.23
C GLU A 72 -4.70 5.12 -10.72
N TRP A 73 -3.56 4.44 -10.59
CA TRP A 73 -2.28 4.96 -11.09
C TRP A 73 -2.28 5.09 -12.61
N ASN A 74 -2.83 4.13 -13.33
CA ASN A 74 -2.93 4.17 -14.80
C ASN A 74 -3.92 5.23 -15.31
N SER A 75 -4.81 5.73 -14.45
CA SER A 75 -5.68 6.87 -14.80
C SER A 75 -4.93 8.21 -14.82
N ILE A 76 -3.75 8.28 -14.18
CA ILE A 76 -2.90 9.48 -14.20
C ILE A 76 -2.03 9.45 -15.46
N VAL A 77 -2.37 10.29 -16.41
CA VAL A 77 -1.68 10.38 -17.70
C VAL A 77 -1.09 11.78 -17.90
N ASP A 78 -0.04 11.88 -18.71
CA ASP A 78 0.50 13.15 -19.16
C ASP A 78 -0.33 13.74 -20.35
N GLU A 79 0.07 14.90 -20.84
CA GLU A 79 -0.60 15.58 -21.96
C GLU A 79 -0.64 14.76 -23.27
N LYS A 80 0.19 13.72 -23.38
CA LYS A 80 0.26 12.80 -24.51
C LYS A 80 -0.51 11.50 -24.27
N GLY A 81 -1.18 11.37 -23.11
CA GLY A 81 -1.91 10.17 -22.72
C GLY A 81 -1.02 9.03 -22.22
N VAL A 82 0.26 9.27 -21.93
CA VAL A 82 1.17 8.25 -21.37
C VAL A 82 0.98 8.17 -19.87
N THR A 83 0.77 6.95 -19.34
CA THR A 83 0.53 6.75 -17.90
C THR A 83 1.78 7.10 -17.07
N ILE A 84 1.57 7.48 -15.80
CA ILE A 84 2.65 7.77 -14.88
C ILE A 84 3.57 6.55 -14.69
N LEU A 85 3.01 5.34 -14.69
CA LEU A 85 3.76 4.10 -14.57
C LEU A 85 4.68 3.87 -15.78
N SER A 86 4.16 4.04 -17.00
CA SER A 86 4.97 3.96 -18.24
C SER A 86 6.06 5.03 -18.29
N ASN A 87 5.75 6.26 -17.86
CA ASN A 87 6.71 7.35 -17.77
C ASN A 87 7.81 7.04 -16.73
N TYR A 88 7.46 6.43 -15.60
CA TYR A 88 8.41 6.01 -14.58
C TYR A 88 9.41 4.97 -15.09
N TYR A 89 8.95 3.94 -15.80
CA TYR A 89 9.87 2.93 -16.36
C TYR A 89 10.77 3.49 -17.47
N LYS A 90 10.37 4.58 -18.14
CA LYS A 90 11.20 5.25 -19.17
C LYS A 90 12.23 6.19 -18.57
N ASP A 91 11.90 6.88 -17.48
CA ASP A 91 12.74 7.92 -16.85
C ASP A 91 12.49 7.92 -15.34
N GLN A 92 13.14 6.97 -14.65
CA GLN A 92 12.98 6.78 -13.21
C GLN A 92 13.32 8.05 -12.44
N LYS A 93 14.45 8.67 -12.76
CA LYS A 93 14.90 9.88 -12.05
C LYS A 93 13.87 11.02 -12.07
N ARG A 94 13.21 11.21 -13.19
CA ARG A 94 12.20 12.27 -13.34
C ARG A 94 10.86 11.94 -12.66
N PHE A 95 10.50 10.65 -12.62
CA PHE A 95 9.16 10.23 -12.21
C PHE A 95 9.12 9.46 -10.88
N ALA A 96 10.28 9.12 -10.28
CA ALA A 96 10.37 8.34 -9.05
C ALA A 96 9.55 8.95 -7.91
N PHE A 97 9.84 10.18 -7.54
CA PHE A 97 9.14 10.86 -6.45
C PHE A 97 7.62 10.97 -6.71
N ARG A 98 7.24 11.30 -7.94
CA ARG A 98 5.81 11.45 -8.31
C ARG A 98 5.06 10.13 -8.17
N LEU A 99 5.65 9.03 -8.66
CA LEU A 99 5.03 7.71 -8.56
C LEU A 99 4.99 7.24 -7.10
N GLN A 100 6.05 7.44 -6.32
CA GLN A 100 6.09 7.01 -4.93
C GLN A 100 5.11 7.80 -4.05
N MET A 101 4.94 9.10 -4.29
CA MET A 101 3.91 9.89 -3.61
C MET A 101 2.50 9.44 -4.00
N LEU A 102 2.26 9.16 -5.27
CA LEU A 102 0.95 8.64 -5.72
C LEU A 102 0.65 7.27 -5.09
N ALA A 103 1.60 6.34 -5.12
CA ALA A 103 1.45 5.02 -4.52
C ALA A 103 1.14 5.11 -3.02
N TYR A 104 1.91 5.91 -2.29
CA TYR A 104 1.72 6.14 -0.86
C TYR A 104 0.34 6.74 -0.56
N ILE A 105 -0.03 7.86 -1.20
CA ILE A 105 -1.28 8.59 -0.91
C ILE A 105 -2.51 7.74 -1.26
N SER A 106 -2.51 7.08 -2.42
CA SER A 106 -3.62 6.24 -2.86
C SER A 106 -3.83 5.04 -1.93
N ARG A 107 -2.75 4.36 -1.55
CA ARG A 107 -2.78 3.23 -0.61
C ARG A 107 -3.23 3.67 0.79
N LEU A 108 -2.67 4.75 1.31
CA LEU A 108 -3.09 5.33 2.58
C LEU A 108 -4.58 5.66 2.59
N ALA A 109 -5.08 6.31 1.53
CA ALA A 109 -6.49 6.66 1.40
C ALA A 109 -7.41 5.44 1.37
N LEU A 110 -7.00 4.36 0.67
CA LEU A 110 -7.72 3.09 0.66
C LEU A 110 -7.78 2.47 2.05
N LEU A 111 -6.65 2.32 2.73
CA LEU A 111 -6.56 1.71 4.06
C LEU A 111 -7.34 2.52 5.10
N ARG A 112 -7.26 3.86 5.08
CA ARG A 112 -8.05 4.72 5.99
C ARG A 112 -9.56 4.60 5.76
N ARG A 113 -10.01 4.45 4.52
CA ARG A 113 -11.44 4.19 4.23
C ARG A 113 -11.84 2.80 4.72
N ALA A 114 -11.04 1.79 4.41
CA ALA A 114 -11.28 0.40 4.79
C ALA A 114 -11.36 0.21 6.31
N SER A 115 -10.48 0.89 7.07
CA SER A 115 -10.45 0.81 8.54
C SER A 115 -11.74 1.31 9.22
N LYS A 116 -12.58 2.07 8.50
CA LYS A 116 -13.86 2.57 8.98
C LYS A 116 -15.06 1.69 8.59
N MET A 117 -14.84 0.62 7.85
CA MET A 117 -15.92 -0.23 7.30
C MET A 117 -16.39 -1.33 8.27
N GLY A 118 -15.74 -1.49 9.45
CA GLY A 118 -16.15 -2.43 10.48
C GLY A 118 -15.71 -3.87 10.28
N TYR A 119 -14.79 -4.15 9.35
CA TYR A 119 -14.18 -5.48 9.21
C TYR A 119 -13.22 -5.75 10.37
N LYS A 120 -13.08 -7.03 10.74
CA LYS A 120 -12.13 -7.48 11.75
C LYS A 120 -10.71 -7.55 11.20
N TYR A 121 -10.58 -7.99 9.95
CA TYR A 121 -9.31 -8.09 9.24
C TYR A 121 -9.36 -7.33 7.92
N ILE A 122 -8.24 -6.72 7.57
CA ILE A 122 -8.01 -6.15 6.24
C ILE A 122 -6.76 -6.82 5.67
N ILE A 123 -6.91 -7.55 4.58
CA ILE A 123 -5.81 -8.15 3.83
C ILE A 123 -5.51 -7.24 2.65
N THR A 124 -4.30 -6.71 2.57
CA THR A 124 -3.90 -5.77 1.52
C THR A 124 -2.71 -6.28 0.73
N GLU A 125 -2.74 -6.08 -0.59
CA GLU A 125 -1.56 -6.25 -1.42
C GLU A 125 -0.66 -5.03 -1.25
N ARG A 126 0.48 -5.23 -0.56
CA ARG A 126 1.41 -4.23 -0.05
C ARG A 126 0.78 -3.27 0.99
N CYS A 127 1.63 -2.55 1.66
CA CYS A 127 1.25 -1.50 2.60
C CYS A 127 2.12 -0.25 2.39
N VAL A 128 1.79 0.81 3.09
CA VAL A 128 2.60 2.05 3.07
C VAL A 128 4.04 1.83 3.56
N GLY A 129 4.27 0.78 4.38
CA GLY A 129 5.60 0.36 4.80
C GLY A 129 6.46 -0.14 3.63
N THR A 130 5.87 -0.88 2.68
CA THR A 130 6.53 -1.31 1.44
C THR A 130 6.97 -0.10 0.60
N ASP A 131 6.06 0.88 0.42
CA ASP A 131 6.35 2.08 -0.35
C ASP A 131 7.55 2.84 0.25
N ARG A 132 7.61 2.93 1.59
CA ARG A 132 8.70 3.62 2.29
C ARG A 132 10.02 2.84 2.32
N ASN A 133 9.97 1.60 2.81
CA ASN A 133 11.18 0.86 3.19
C ASN A 133 11.82 0.13 2.01
N VAL A 134 11.04 -0.15 0.96
CA VAL A 134 11.55 -0.80 -0.25
C VAL A 134 11.73 0.25 -1.35
N PHE A 135 10.63 0.72 -1.94
CA PHE A 135 10.71 1.49 -3.20
C PHE A 135 11.29 2.89 -3.00
N SER A 136 10.75 3.69 -2.08
CA SER A 136 11.24 5.05 -1.87
C SER A 136 12.66 5.07 -1.32
N LYS A 137 13.01 4.14 -0.42
CA LYS A 137 14.35 3.99 0.13
C LYS A 137 15.37 3.61 -0.95
N MET A 138 15.06 2.59 -1.74
CA MET A 138 15.89 2.13 -2.85
C MET A 138 16.16 3.26 -3.86
N LEU A 139 15.09 3.96 -4.28
CA LEU A 139 15.20 5.05 -5.25
C LEU A 139 15.98 6.26 -4.70
N TYR A 140 15.85 6.54 -3.41
CA TYR A 140 16.66 7.56 -2.75
C TYR A 140 18.13 7.17 -2.68
N ASP A 141 18.45 5.96 -2.27
CA ASP A 141 19.83 5.47 -2.16
C ASP A 141 20.53 5.42 -3.53
N LYS A 142 19.75 5.18 -4.59
CA LYS A 142 20.22 5.21 -5.99
C LYS A 142 20.38 6.63 -6.55
N GLY A 143 19.82 7.65 -5.90
CA GLY A 143 19.83 9.04 -6.35
C GLY A 143 18.76 9.37 -7.40
N ASP A 144 17.74 8.52 -7.54
CA ASP A 144 16.56 8.76 -8.38
C ASP A 144 15.49 9.60 -7.66
N ILE A 145 15.54 9.69 -6.32
CA ILE A 145 14.79 10.63 -5.48
C ILE A 145 15.80 11.53 -4.78
N GLU A 146 15.60 12.85 -4.85
CA GLU A 146 16.49 13.82 -4.25
C GLU A 146 16.27 13.93 -2.72
N HIS A 147 17.23 14.53 -2.01
CA HIS A 147 17.23 14.58 -0.54
C HIS A 147 16.01 15.31 0.04
N ASP A 148 15.60 16.42 -0.55
CA ASP A 148 14.44 17.21 -0.15
C ASP A 148 13.13 16.49 -0.47
N GLU A 149 13.03 15.83 -1.64
CA GLU A 149 11.90 14.98 -2.02
C GLU A 149 11.70 13.82 -1.02
N TYR A 150 12.79 13.11 -0.68
CA TYR A 150 12.73 12.02 0.30
C TYR A 150 12.41 12.53 1.71
N THR A 151 12.87 13.72 2.06
CA THR A 151 12.54 14.36 3.34
C THR A 151 11.06 14.73 3.41
N ILE A 152 10.49 15.28 2.32
CA ILE A 152 9.05 15.55 2.21
C ILE A 152 8.26 14.25 2.34
N TYR A 153 8.66 13.20 1.59
CA TYR A 153 8.03 11.88 1.65
C TYR A 153 7.98 11.33 3.08
N LYS A 154 9.11 11.36 3.80
CA LYS A 154 9.19 10.88 5.19
C LYS A 154 8.26 11.66 6.13
N LYS A 155 8.19 12.99 6.00
CA LYS A 155 7.28 13.81 6.81
C LYS A 155 5.82 13.39 6.66
N TRP A 156 5.37 13.15 5.42
CA TRP A 156 4.02 12.66 5.17
C TRP A 156 3.80 11.26 5.73
N TYR A 157 4.76 10.38 5.53
CA TYR A 157 4.68 9.03 6.07
C TYR A 157 4.58 9.03 7.60
N ASP A 158 5.48 9.73 8.28
CA ASP A 158 5.55 9.76 9.75
C ASP A 158 4.28 10.37 10.37
N GLU A 159 3.66 11.34 9.70
CA GLU A 159 2.40 11.96 10.15
C GLU A 159 1.21 10.99 10.11
N PHE A 160 1.10 10.18 9.06
CA PHE A 160 -0.12 9.42 8.81
C PHE A 160 -0.01 7.90 9.02
N ILE A 161 1.19 7.36 9.29
CA ILE A 161 1.34 5.91 9.51
C ILE A 161 0.53 5.40 10.71
N ILE A 162 0.32 6.25 11.70
CA ILE A 162 -0.46 5.93 12.90
C ILE A 162 -1.92 5.61 12.58
N ASP A 163 -2.44 6.10 11.47
CA ASP A 163 -3.85 5.90 11.08
C ASP A 163 -4.10 4.48 10.53
N VAL A 164 -3.03 3.79 10.09
CA VAL A 164 -3.11 2.49 9.42
C VAL A 164 -2.00 1.54 9.89
N PRO A 165 -1.92 1.24 11.20
CA PRO A 165 -0.88 0.39 11.74
C PRO A 165 -0.99 -1.03 11.15
N ILE A 166 0.13 -1.55 10.66
CA ILE A 166 0.20 -2.92 10.12
C ILE A 166 0.36 -3.89 11.28
N GLY A 167 -0.57 -4.83 11.40
CA GLY A 167 -0.59 -5.84 12.46
C GLY A 167 0.27 -7.06 12.16
N ALA A 168 0.42 -7.42 10.86
CA ALA A 168 1.23 -8.56 10.45
C ALA A 168 1.64 -8.45 8.96
N ILE A 169 2.70 -9.18 8.58
CA ILE A 169 3.17 -9.27 7.20
C ILE A 169 3.19 -10.72 6.73
N VAL A 170 2.68 -10.96 5.53
CA VAL A 170 2.89 -12.20 4.77
C VAL A 170 3.86 -11.91 3.65
N TYR A 171 5.09 -12.40 3.80
CA TYR A 171 6.16 -12.18 2.82
C TYR A 171 6.19 -13.29 1.78
N ILE A 172 5.80 -12.95 0.55
CA ILE A 172 5.82 -13.86 -0.62
C ILE A 172 7.20 -13.76 -1.25
N LYS A 173 8.12 -14.62 -0.82
CA LYS A 173 9.50 -14.62 -1.25
C LYS A 173 9.66 -15.48 -2.50
N ALA A 174 10.08 -14.84 -3.60
CA ALA A 174 10.44 -15.51 -4.85
C ALA A 174 11.75 -14.93 -5.38
N SER A 175 12.60 -15.76 -5.97
CA SER A 175 13.87 -15.31 -6.57
C SER A 175 13.63 -14.26 -7.66
N PRO A 176 14.56 -13.30 -7.83
CA PRO A 176 14.44 -12.28 -8.87
C PRO A 176 14.28 -12.85 -10.28
N GLU A 177 14.88 -14.00 -10.54
CA GLU A 177 14.80 -14.71 -11.82
C GLU A 177 13.38 -15.23 -12.09
N VAL A 178 12.76 -15.87 -11.10
CA VAL A 178 11.35 -16.31 -11.16
C VAL A 178 10.40 -15.12 -11.26
N CYS A 179 10.71 -14.04 -10.55
CA CYS A 179 9.95 -12.80 -10.65
C CYS A 179 9.99 -12.21 -12.05
N LEU A 180 11.17 -12.18 -12.70
CA LEU A 180 11.34 -11.69 -14.07
C LEU A 180 10.57 -12.55 -15.09
N GLU A 181 10.64 -13.87 -14.96
CA GLU A 181 9.87 -14.78 -15.81
C GLU A 181 8.36 -14.47 -15.74
N ARG A 182 7.83 -14.32 -14.53
CA ARG A 182 6.41 -14.01 -14.29
C ARG A 182 6.01 -12.63 -14.78
N VAL A 183 6.87 -11.61 -14.64
CA VAL A 183 6.66 -10.27 -15.20
C VAL A 183 6.56 -10.35 -16.72
N ASN A 184 7.47 -11.08 -17.39
CA ASN A 184 7.46 -11.25 -18.83
C ASN A 184 6.21 -12.01 -19.33
N ILE A 185 5.76 -13.04 -18.60
CA ILE A 185 4.51 -13.77 -18.93
C ILE A 185 3.29 -12.85 -18.77
N ARG A 186 3.25 -12.02 -17.72
CA ARG A 186 2.15 -11.08 -17.46
C ARG A 186 2.07 -10.00 -18.55
N ALA A 187 3.20 -9.58 -19.09
CA ALA A 187 3.35 -8.64 -20.21
C ALA A 187 2.49 -7.36 -20.07
N ARG A 188 2.50 -6.73 -18.89
CA ARG A 188 1.76 -5.47 -18.67
C ARG A 188 2.36 -4.37 -19.54
N GLU A 189 1.49 -3.63 -20.25
CA GLU A 189 1.91 -2.55 -21.13
C GLU A 189 2.75 -1.49 -20.40
N GLY A 190 3.89 -1.12 -20.99
CA GLY A 190 4.81 -0.13 -20.44
C GLY A 190 5.69 -0.61 -19.28
N GLU A 191 5.51 -1.84 -18.80
CA GLU A 191 6.31 -2.43 -17.72
C GLU A 191 7.54 -3.14 -18.31
N ASN A 192 8.67 -2.45 -18.35
CA ASN A 192 9.95 -3.04 -18.75
C ASN A 192 10.90 -3.03 -17.55
N ILE A 193 10.91 -4.14 -16.80
CA ILE A 193 11.66 -4.26 -15.54
C ILE A 193 12.90 -5.12 -15.79
N PRO A 194 14.12 -4.57 -15.68
CA PRO A 194 15.33 -5.36 -15.79
C PRO A 194 15.56 -6.23 -14.55
N LEU A 195 16.28 -7.35 -14.72
CA LEU A 195 16.61 -8.26 -13.62
C LEU A 195 17.33 -7.56 -12.46
N GLU A 196 18.23 -6.65 -12.75
CA GLU A 196 18.98 -5.92 -11.72
C GLU A 196 18.04 -5.06 -10.83
N TYR A 197 17.01 -4.48 -11.39
CA TYR A 197 15.99 -3.78 -10.59
C TYR A 197 15.23 -4.72 -9.65
N LEU A 198 14.90 -5.93 -10.11
CA LEU A 198 14.27 -6.95 -9.28
C LEU A 198 15.20 -7.45 -8.17
N LYS A 199 16.51 -7.57 -8.43
CA LYS A 199 17.50 -7.91 -7.40
C LYS A 199 17.62 -6.81 -6.34
N GLU A 200 17.62 -5.55 -6.76
CA GLU A 200 17.59 -4.44 -5.82
C GLU A 200 16.31 -4.46 -4.97
N CYS A 201 15.14 -4.61 -5.59
CA CYS A 201 13.87 -4.73 -4.86
C CYS A 201 13.87 -5.90 -3.86
N ASP A 202 14.42 -7.05 -4.24
CA ASP A 202 14.53 -8.23 -3.38
C ASP A 202 15.38 -7.95 -2.15
N LYS A 203 16.55 -7.35 -2.34
CA LYS A 203 17.44 -6.93 -1.26
C LYS A 203 16.73 -6.01 -0.27
N TYR A 204 16.04 -4.96 -0.74
CA TYR A 204 15.36 -4.01 0.14
C TYR A 204 14.14 -4.63 0.84
N HIS A 205 13.47 -5.60 0.22
CA HIS A 205 12.42 -6.37 0.91
C HIS A 205 13.03 -7.20 2.04
N ASP A 206 14.10 -7.95 1.79
CA ASP A 206 14.77 -8.77 2.81
C ASP A 206 15.25 -7.89 3.97
N GLU A 207 15.96 -6.79 3.70
CA GLU A 207 16.43 -5.86 4.72
C GLU A 207 15.28 -5.31 5.59
N TRP A 208 14.17 -4.91 4.95
CA TRP A 208 13.01 -4.43 5.67
C TRP A 208 12.34 -5.53 6.51
N ILE A 209 12.06 -6.67 5.89
CA ILE A 209 11.35 -7.78 6.56
C ILE A 209 12.19 -8.34 7.72
N ASP A 210 13.50 -8.46 7.56
CA ASP A 210 14.39 -8.92 8.64
C ASP A 210 14.41 -7.94 9.82
N GLY A 211 14.35 -6.64 9.54
CA GLY A 211 14.32 -5.59 10.57
C GLY A 211 12.97 -5.40 11.27
N GLU A 212 11.86 -5.95 10.73
CA GLU A 212 10.54 -5.79 11.34
C GLU A 212 10.35 -6.67 12.57
N THR A 213 9.62 -6.14 13.56
CA THR A 213 9.31 -6.85 14.81
C THR A 213 7.89 -7.40 14.90
N ILE A 214 7.00 -6.95 13.97
CA ILE A 214 5.62 -7.44 13.92
C ILE A 214 5.57 -8.91 13.45
N PRO A 215 4.49 -9.66 13.74
CA PRO A 215 4.31 -11.04 13.27
C PRO A 215 4.52 -11.16 11.76
N LYS A 216 5.29 -12.18 11.35
CA LYS A 216 5.62 -12.44 9.95
C LYS A 216 5.36 -13.90 9.57
N LEU A 217 4.76 -14.12 8.40
CA LEU A 217 4.67 -15.42 7.74
C LEU A 217 5.46 -15.33 6.42
N ILE A 218 6.50 -16.14 6.27
CA ILE A 218 7.30 -16.18 5.05
C ILE A 218 6.86 -17.38 4.21
N ILE A 219 6.46 -17.13 2.96
CA ILE A 219 6.01 -18.14 2.01
C ILE A 219 7.00 -18.21 0.86
N ASN A 220 7.62 -19.37 0.66
CA ASN A 220 8.43 -19.61 -0.53
C ASN A 220 7.51 -19.67 -1.76
N ALA A 221 7.74 -18.79 -2.71
CA ALA A 221 6.93 -18.68 -3.91
C ALA A 221 7.70 -18.99 -5.22
N ASP A 222 8.87 -19.58 -5.15
CA ASP A 222 9.56 -20.11 -6.34
C ASP A 222 8.80 -21.29 -6.96
N ILE A 223 8.01 -21.97 -6.14
CA ILE A 223 7.19 -23.10 -6.58
C ILE A 223 5.94 -22.62 -7.30
N ASP A 224 5.62 -23.22 -8.43
CA ASP A 224 4.36 -22.99 -9.15
C ASP A 224 3.20 -23.74 -8.44
N LEU A 225 2.45 -23.02 -7.63
CA LEU A 225 1.34 -23.61 -6.86
C LEU A 225 0.15 -24.05 -7.72
N ASN A 226 0.06 -23.62 -8.97
CA ASN A 226 -0.97 -24.12 -9.87
C ASN A 226 -0.67 -25.58 -10.26
N LYS A 227 0.60 -25.98 -10.22
CA LYS A 227 1.05 -27.34 -10.46
C LYS A 227 1.17 -28.18 -9.19
N ASN A 228 1.07 -27.54 -8.01
CA ASN A 228 1.26 -28.17 -6.70
C ASN A 228 0.08 -27.86 -5.75
N PRO A 229 -1.09 -28.48 -5.95
CA PRO A 229 -2.30 -28.17 -5.19
C PRO A 229 -2.20 -28.54 -3.69
N GLU A 230 -1.40 -29.54 -3.33
CA GLU A 230 -1.15 -29.91 -1.94
C GLU A 230 -0.42 -28.81 -1.18
N GLU A 231 0.62 -28.23 -1.80
CA GLU A 231 1.37 -27.12 -1.21
C GLU A 231 0.55 -25.83 -1.14
N LYS A 232 -0.31 -25.60 -2.14
CA LYS A 232 -1.28 -24.51 -2.08
C LYS A 232 -2.20 -24.65 -0.87
N LEU A 233 -2.72 -25.83 -0.59
CA LEU A 233 -3.57 -26.09 0.57
C LEU A 233 -2.81 -25.91 1.89
N GLU A 234 -1.55 -26.34 1.94
CA GLU A 234 -0.72 -26.15 3.12
C GLU A 234 -0.47 -24.67 3.44
N ILE A 235 -0.20 -23.84 2.43
CA ILE A 235 -0.06 -22.39 2.58
C ILE A 235 -1.36 -21.76 3.12
N LEU A 236 -2.53 -22.18 2.62
CA LEU A 236 -3.81 -21.70 3.11
C LEU A 236 -4.03 -22.05 4.59
N LYS A 237 -3.65 -23.26 5.03
CA LYS A 237 -3.72 -23.67 6.44
C LYS A 237 -2.74 -22.91 7.32
N GLN A 238 -1.50 -22.67 6.83
CA GLN A 238 -0.52 -21.87 7.55
C GLN A 238 -1.05 -20.45 7.75
N PHE A 239 -1.66 -19.86 6.73
CA PHE A 239 -2.25 -18.54 6.84
C PHE A 239 -3.46 -18.52 7.79
N ASP A 240 -4.33 -19.53 7.73
CA ASP A 240 -5.48 -19.65 8.64
C ASP A 240 -5.06 -19.79 10.12
N THR A 241 -3.91 -20.41 10.37
CA THR A 241 -3.33 -20.49 11.72
C THR A 241 -2.66 -19.19 12.14
N PHE A 242 -2.21 -18.40 11.17
CA PHE A 242 -1.47 -17.15 11.40
C PHE A 242 -2.39 -15.99 11.80
N ILE A 243 -3.66 -15.96 11.34
CA ILE A 243 -4.63 -14.91 11.61
C ILE A 243 -5.65 -15.33 12.68
#